data_e8aea774d542c8d6a975d979b730e43b
#
_entry.id   e8aea774d542c8d6a975d979b730e43b
#
_cell.length_a   1.000
_cell.length_b   1.000
_cell.length_c   1.000
_cell.angle_alpha   90.00
_cell.angle_beta   90.00
_cell.angle_gamma   90.00
#
_symmetry.space_group_name_H-M   'P 1'
#
loop_
_entity.id
_entity.type
_entity.pdbx_description
1 polymer ?
#
loop_
_entity_poly.entity_id
_entity_poly.type
_entity_poly.pdbx_seq_one_letter_code
_entity_poly.pdbx_strand_id
1 'polypeptide(L)'
;GCGEKIITNCGATESFGKNPEYLRYSAAHSTIILQNTNVSEIKENNPHIKYPQSVVFNKENNHDSEIFEGSHNGYAKKFNKIIKRKLLINKNKIRLDGEDSLISLKKINNRLIYHIRFHLAFGMVFNYTNNKKNIILKTKMGNIWMFKSDTELVVEDSILVDNNITKPTKQIVIKGIT
;
A
#
# COMPACT_ATOMS: atom_id res chain seq x y z
N GLY A 1 8.69 0.35 -12.66
CA GLY A 1 8.99 -0.40 -13.87
C GLY A 1 9.57 0.48 -14.95
N CYS A 2 10.40 -0.07 -15.83
CA CYS A 2 11.01 0.68 -16.95
C CYS A 2 11.70 2.00 -16.53
N GLY A 3 12.36 2.03 -15.37
CA GLY A 3 13.02 3.22 -14.85
C GLY A 3 12.09 4.25 -14.17
N GLU A 4 10.77 4.03 -14.17
CA GLU A 4 9.80 4.91 -13.53
C GLU A 4 9.19 4.31 -12.27
N LYS A 5 8.83 5.17 -11.32
CA LYS A 5 7.98 4.80 -10.19
C LYS A 5 6.53 4.73 -10.67
N ILE A 6 5.80 3.68 -10.29
CA ILE A 6 4.39 3.49 -10.62
C ILE A 6 3.56 3.60 -9.35
N ILE A 7 3.87 2.76 -8.36
CA ILE A 7 3.26 2.78 -7.03
C ILE A 7 4.30 3.31 -6.06
N THR A 8 3.88 4.19 -5.18
CA THR A 8 4.72 4.87 -4.19
C THR A 8 3.96 5.00 -2.85
N ASN A 9 4.46 5.80 -1.95
CA ASN A 9 3.77 6.33 -0.77
C ASN A 9 3.57 7.83 -0.95
N CYS A 10 2.95 8.50 0.01
CA CYS A 10 2.77 9.96 -0.02
C CYS A 10 4.09 10.76 0.09
N GLY A 11 5.24 10.10 0.15
CA GLY A 11 6.54 10.73 0.21
C GLY A 11 7.00 11.12 1.61
N ALA A 12 7.99 11.99 1.66
CA ALA A 12 8.59 12.51 2.89
C ALA A 12 9.17 13.91 2.64
N THR A 13 9.41 14.66 3.72
CA THR A 13 10.18 15.91 3.65
C THR A 13 11.68 15.61 3.77
N GLU A 14 12.53 16.49 3.28
CA GLU A 14 14.00 16.35 3.38
C GLU A 14 14.51 16.47 4.83
N SER A 15 13.79 17.19 5.68
CA SER A 15 14.20 17.41 7.05
C SER A 15 13.91 16.19 7.91
N PHE A 16 14.95 15.47 8.29
CA PHE A 16 14.86 14.33 9.22
C PHE A 16 14.11 14.74 10.50
N GLY A 17 13.06 14.00 10.86
CA GLY A 17 12.25 14.27 12.05
C GLY A 17 11.17 15.37 11.92
N LYS A 18 11.08 16.06 10.78
CA LYS A 18 10.08 17.12 10.54
C LYS A 18 9.00 16.72 9.52
N ASN A 19 8.79 15.44 9.30
CA ASN A 19 7.67 15.02 8.45
C ASN A 19 6.34 15.42 9.10
N PRO A 20 5.43 16.06 8.34
CA PRO A 20 4.08 16.28 8.80
C PRO A 20 3.46 14.98 9.30
N GLU A 21 2.71 15.04 10.39
CA GLU A 21 2.17 13.86 11.06
C GLU A 21 1.37 12.96 10.11
N TYR A 22 0.61 13.56 9.18
CA TYR A 22 -0.20 12.81 8.21
C TYR A 22 0.63 11.91 7.27
N LEU A 23 1.91 12.22 7.00
CA LEU A 23 2.79 11.34 6.21
C LEU A 23 3.22 10.08 6.99
N ARG A 24 3.02 10.06 8.29
CA ARG A 24 3.29 8.92 9.16
C ARG A 24 2.08 7.98 9.31
N TYR A 25 0.89 8.43 8.92
CA TYR A 25 -0.32 7.61 8.98
C TYR A 25 -0.26 6.45 8.01
N SER A 26 -0.85 5.32 8.40
CA SER A 26 -0.95 4.16 7.51
C SER A 26 -1.64 4.50 6.19
N ALA A 27 -2.54 5.48 6.20
CA ALA A 27 -3.22 5.97 4.99
C ALA A 27 -2.29 6.68 3.98
N ALA A 28 -1.10 7.12 4.39
CA ALA A 28 -0.09 7.71 3.50
C ALA A 28 0.81 6.65 2.83
N HIS A 29 0.56 5.37 3.07
CA HIS A 29 1.36 4.27 2.55
C HIS A 29 0.53 3.31 1.71
N SER A 30 1.20 2.67 0.73
CA SER A 30 0.59 1.63 -0.11
C SER A 30 0.49 0.30 0.66
N THR A 31 -0.48 0.23 1.59
CA THR A 31 -0.66 -0.86 2.54
C THR A 31 -2.12 -1.16 2.83
N ILE A 32 -2.37 -2.19 3.65
CA ILE A 32 -3.69 -2.52 4.19
C ILE A 32 -3.96 -1.70 5.44
N ILE A 33 -5.18 -1.21 5.56
CA ILE A 33 -5.67 -0.49 6.73
C ILE A 33 -6.97 -1.16 7.19
N LEU A 34 -7.08 -1.46 8.49
CA LEU A 34 -8.30 -1.97 9.11
C LEU A 34 -9.02 -0.87 9.90
N GLN A 35 -10.33 -0.74 9.68
CA GLN A 35 -11.21 0.17 10.43
C GLN A 35 -10.65 1.61 10.52
N ASN A 36 -10.01 2.09 9.43
CA ASN A 36 -9.35 3.40 9.38
C ASN A 36 -8.36 3.65 10.55
N THR A 37 -7.73 2.59 11.06
CA THR A 37 -6.83 2.65 12.20
C THR A 37 -5.38 2.54 11.74
N ASN A 38 -4.49 3.39 12.27
CA ASN A 38 -3.06 3.27 12.05
C ASN A 38 -2.48 1.98 12.63
N VAL A 39 -1.50 1.41 11.94
CA VAL A 39 -0.74 0.23 12.40
C VAL A 39 0.04 0.54 13.67
N SER A 40 0.58 1.76 13.77
CA SER A 40 1.33 2.27 14.93
C SER A 40 0.53 3.40 15.60
N GLU A 41 0.63 3.52 16.91
CA GLU A 41 0.10 4.70 17.60
C GLU A 41 1.02 5.89 17.31
N ILE A 42 0.44 6.93 16.70
CA ILE A 42 1.13 8.20 16.44
C ILE A 42 0.54 9.20 17.41
N LYS A 43 1.39 9.79 18.25
CA LYS A 43 1.01 10.87 19.18
C LYS A 43 1.86 12.10 18.88
N GLU A 44 1.21 13.26 18.82
CA GLU A 44 1.91 14.53 18.73
C GLU A 44 2.90 14.66 19.91
N ASN A 45 4.11 15.08 19.59
CA ASN A 45 5.18 15.35 20.55
C ASN A 45 5.60 14.16 21.45
N ASN A 46 5.22 12.92 21.12
CA ASN A 46 5.66 11.76 21.86
C ASN A 46 6.59 10.88 21.00
N PRO A 47 7.88 10.74 21.38
CA PRO A 47 8.81 9.85 20.70
C PRO A 47 8.47 8.36 20.90
N HIS A 48 7.66 8.04 21.92
CA HIS A 48 7.26 6.65 22.21
C HIS A 48 6.10 6.22 21.32
N ILE A 49 6.41 5.94 20.06
CA ILE A 49 5.47 5.34 19.12
C ILE A 49 5.35 3.86 19.45
N LYS A 50 4.12 3.36 19.59
CA LYS A 50 3.90 1.92 19.68
C LYS A 50 3.95 1.33 18.28
N TYR A 51 5.04 0.67 17.98
CA TYR A 51 5.23 -0.10 16.76
C TYR A 51 4.64 -1.51 16.88
N PRO A 52 4.39 -2.20 15.75
CA PRO A 52 4.18 -3.62 15.77
C PRO A 52 5.30 -4.34 16.52
N GLN A 53 4.94 -5.28 17.40
CA GLN A 53 5.92 -6.03 18.19
C GLN A 53 6.65 -7.11 17.37
N SER A 54 6.02 -7.56 16.29
CA SER A 54 6.58 -8.54 15.38
C SER A 54 6.40 -8.07 13.94
N VAL A 55 7.53 -8.02 13.24
CA VAL A 55 7.60 -7.79 11.80
C VAL A 55 8.50 -8.88 11.23
N VAL A 56 7.99 -9.64 10.26
CA VAL A 56 8.73 -10.70 9.58
C VAL A 56 8.84 -10.34 8.12
N PHE A 57 10.02 -10.55 7.55
CA PHE A 57 10.28 -10.33 6.13
C PHE A 57 11.12 -11.46 5.58
N ASN A 58 10.67 -12.03 4.46
CA ASN A 58 11.38 -13.05 3.69
C ASN A 58 11.55 -12.59 2.25
N LYS A 59 12.69 -12.92 1.66
CA LYS A 59 12.98 -12.73 0.25
C LYS A 59 13.51 -14.01 -0.35
N GLU A 60 12.91 -14.43 -1.48
CA GLU A 60 13.41 -15.51 -2.31
C GLU A 60 13.76 -14.95 -3.69
N ASN A 61 14.89 -15.35 -4.24
CA ASN A 61 15.34 -14.92 -5.55
C ASN A 61 15.65 -16.14 -6.42
N ASN A 62 14.86 -16.33 -7.46
CA ASN A 62 15.03 -17.37 -8.47
C ASN A 62 15.44 -16.72 -9.81
N HIS A 63 15.86 -17.54 -10.77
CA HIS A 63 16.27 -17.07 -12.09
C HIS A 63 15.19 -16.18 -12.76
N ASP A 64 13.93 -16.61 -12.73
CA ASP A 64 12.82 -15.99 -13.45
C ASP A 64 11.91 -15.12 -12.57
N SER A 65 12.10 -15.13 -11.26
CA SER A 65 11.21 -14.44 -10.32
C SER A 65 11.89 -14.02 -9.03
N GLU A 66 11.32 -13.01 -8.40
CA GLU A 66 11.63 -12.63 -7.00
C GLU A 66 10.35 -12.64 -6.21
N ILE A 67 10.39 -13.22 -5.01
CA ILE A 67 9.28 -13.24 -4.07
C ILE A 67 9.69 -12.43 -2.83
N PHE A 68 8.82 -11.51 -2.45
CA PHE A 68 8.92 -10.76 -1.21
C PHE A 68 7.69 -11.07 -0.37
N GLU A 69 7.90 -11.46 0.87
CA GLU A 69 6.83 -11.72 1.82
C GLU A 69 7.07 -10.94 3.10
N GLY A 70 6.10 -10.15 3.50
CA GLY A 70 6.15 -9.36 4.72
C GLY A 70 4.89 -9.57 5.56
N SER A 71 5.04 -9.61 6.89
CA SER A 71 3.91 -9.65 7.80
C SER A 71 4.18 -8.81 9.05
N HIS A 72 3.12 -8.36 9.70
CA HIS A 72 3.20 -7.66 10.97
C HIS A 72 1.97 -7.88 11.84
N ASN A 73 2.16 -7.77 13.16
CA ASN A 73 1.11 -7.96 14.16
C ASN A 73 0.49 -6.64 14.69
N GLY A 74 0.64 -5.53 14.00
CA GLY A 74 0.19 -4.22 14.47
C GLY A 74 -1.33 -4.14 14.75
N TYR A 75 -2.12 -5.00 14.13
CA TYR A 75 -3.56 -5.11 14.37
C TYR A 75 -3.97 -6.28 15.28
N ALA A 76 -3.01 -7.06 15.78
CA ALA A 76 -3.28 -8.26 16.57
C ALA A 76 -4.06 -7.95 17.86
N LYS A 77 -3.60 -6.96 18.63
CA LYS A 77 -4.23 -6.58 19.90
C LYS A 77 -5.65 -6.01 19.72
N LYS A 78 -5.85 -5.18 18.71
CA LYS A 78 -7.10 -4.42 18.54
C LYS A 78 -8.15 -5.20 17.76
N PHE A 79 -7.72 -5.94 16.72
CA PHE A 79 -8.62 -6.58 15.77
C PHE A 79 -8.41 -8.09 15.63
N ASN A 80 -7.50 -8.66 16.41
CA ASN A 80 -7.19 -10.10 16.34
C ASN A 80 -6.69 -10.53 14.95
N LYS A 81 -5.98 -9.63 14.23
CA LYS A 81 -5.51 -9.85 12.87
C LYS A 81 -4.00 -9.59 12.74
N ILE A 82 -3.34 -10.47 12.00
CA ILE A 82 -2.01 -10.26 11.41
C ILE A 82 -2.21 -9.90 9.94
N ILE A 83 -1.46 -8.93 9.46
CA ILE A 83 -1.39 -8.58 8.04
C ILE A 83 -0.22 -9.33 7.43
N LYS A 84 -0.44 -9.92 6.27
CA LYS A 84 0.61 -10.51 5.44
C LYS A 84 0.45 -10.04 4.01
N ARG A 85 1.55 -9.60 3.38
CA ARG A 85 1.63 -9.27 1.96
C ARG A 85 2.68 -10.13 1.29
N LYS A 86 2.31 -10.71 0.17
CA LYS A 86 3.23 -11.41 -0.73
C LYS A 86 3.27 -10.69 -2.06
N LEU A 87 4.47 -10.43 -2.57
CA LEU A 87 4.71 -9.83 -3.88
C LEU A 87 5.56 -10.80 -4.70
N LEU A 88 5.13 -11.10 -5.92
CA LEU A 88 5.85 -11.92 -6.88
C LEU A 88 6.19 -11.08 -8.11
N ILE A 89 7.47 -10.84 -8.34
CA ILE A 89 7.97 -10.20 -9.55
C ILE A 89 8.33 -11.28 -10.55
N ASN A 90 7.64 -11.31 -11.68
CA ASN A 90 8.03 -12.15 -12.81
C ASN A 90 8.91 -11.33 -13.75
N LYS A 91 10.19 -11.69 -13.83
CA LYS A 91 11.21 -10.95 -14.60
C LYS A 91 10.97 -11.03 -16.10
N ASN A 92 10.52 -12.19 -16.59
CA ASN A 92 10.31 -12.45 -18.01
C ASN A 92 9.04 -11.79 -18.57
N LYS A 93 8.02 -11.59 -17.74
CA LYS A 93 6.72 -11.04 -18.13
C LYS A 93 6.52 -9.57 -17.75
N ILE A 94 7.52 -8.92 -17.14
CA ILE A 94 7.39 -7.55 -16.60
C ILE A 94 6.08 -7.42 -15.79
N ARG A 95 5.87 -8.35 -14.87
CA ARG A 95 4.63 -8.48 -14.11
C ARG A 95 4.93 -8.54 -12.62
N LEU A 96 4.13 -7.81 -11.84
CA LEU A 96 4.09 -7.89 -10.38
C LEU A 96 2.72 -8.40 -9.96
N ASP A 97 2.69 -9.53 -9.25
CA ASP A 97 1.51 -10.05 -8.59
C ASP A 97 1.58 -9.76 -7.10
N GLY A 98 0.46 -9.33 -6.50
CA GLY A 98 0.34 -9.05 -5.09
C GLY A 98 -0.80 -9.84 -4.47
N GLU A 99 -0.56 -10.40 -3.28
CA GLU A 99 -1.56 -11.03 -2.43
C GLU A 99 -1.50 -10.42 -1.04
N ASP A 100 -2.64 -9.94 -0.56
CA ASP A 100 -2.81 -9.42 0.79
C ASP A 100 -3.72 -10.33 1.59
N SER A 101 -3.26 -10.75 2.77
CA SER A 101 -3.97 -11.68 3.64
C SER A 101 -4.20 -11.10 5.03
N LEU A 102 -5.41 -11.32 5.57
CA LEU A 102 -5.80 -11.01 6.94
C LEU A 102 -5.91 -12.31 7.74
N ILE A 103 -4.90 -12.62 8.54
CA ILE A 103 -4.83 -13.86 9.31
C ILE A 103 -5.43 -13.64 10.70
N SER A 104 -6.46 -14.41 11.04
CA SER A 104 -7.07 -14.39 12.37
C SER A 104 -6.24 -15.19 13.37
N LEU A 105 -5.90 -14.60 14.52
CA LEU A 105 -5.19 -15.28 15.61
C LEU A 105 -6.12 -16.21 16.41
N LYS A 106 -7.40 -15.86 16.51
CA LYS A 106 -8.44 -16.64 17.19
C LYS A 106 -9.67 -16.73 16.27
N LYS A 107 -10.45 -17.79 16.37
CA LYS A 107 -11.74 -17.93 15.67
C LYS A 107 -12.77 -16.95 16.28
N ILE A 108 -12.67 -15.69 15.93
CA ILE A 108 -13.64 -14.66 16.30
C ILE A 108 -14.18 -14.10 15.00
N ASN A 109 -15.49 -14.13 14.82
CA ASN A 109 -16.18 -13.65 13.61
C ASN A 109 -16.45 -12.15 13.77
N ASN A 110 -15.43 -11.32 13.53
CA ASN A 110 -15.58 -9.88 13.52
C ASN A 110 -15.62 -9.38 12.07
N ARG A 111 -16.71 -8.71 11.71
CA ARG A 111 -16.78 -7.98 10.44
C ARG A 111 -15.92 -6.72 10.56
N LEU A 112 -14.83 -6.67 9.81
CA LEU A 112 -13.91 -5.53 9.79
C LEU A 112 -13.85 -4.96 8.38
N ILE A 113 -14.01 -3.65 8.27
CA ILE A 113 -13.79 -2.93 7.02
C ILE A 113 -12.29 -2.84 6.78
N TYR A 114 -11.86 -3.17 5.57
CA TYR A 114 -10.47 -2.97 5.15
C TYR A 114 -10.37 -2.11 3.90
N HIS A 115 -9.25 -1.39 3.81
CA HIS A 115 -8.83 -0.66 2.62
C HIS A 115 -7.40 -1.08 2.27
N ILE A 116 -7.19 -1.47 1.02
CA ILE A 116 -5.84 -1.67 0.49
C ILE A 116 -5.57 -0.49 -0.44
N ARG A 117 -4.52 0.28 -0.15
CA ARG A 117 -4.19 1.51 -0.87
C ARG A 117 -2.94 1.31 -1.71
N PHE A 118 -2.93 1.90 -2.90
CA PHE A 118 -1.80 1.96 -3.81
C PHE A 118 -1.69 3.39 -4.33
N HIS A 119 -0.80 4.18 -3.70
CA HIS A 119 -0.55 5.56 -4.12
C HIS A 119 0.19 5.57 -5.46
N LEU A 120 -0.31 6.33 -6.41
CA LEU A 120 0.29 6.43 -7.74
C LEU A 120 1.36 7.52 -7.76
N ALA A 121 2.40 7.30 -8.55
CA ALA A 121 3.41 8.30 -8.78
C ALA A 121 2.82 9.57 -9.43
N PHE A 122 3.47 10.71 -9.22
CA PHE A 122 3.03 11.98 -9.74
C PHE A 122 2.99 12.01 -11.28
N GLY A 123 1.90 12.55 -11.82
CA GLY A 123 1.72 12.72 -13.26
C GLY A 123 1.24 11.47 -14.00
N MET A 124 0.78 10.46 -13.28
CA MET A 124 0.12 9.32 -13.89
C MET A 124 -1.31 9.68 -14.33
N VAL A 125 -1.68 9.19 -15.51
CA VAL A 125 -3.04 9.26 -16.05
C VAL A 125 -3.66 7.87 -15.93
N PHE A 126 -4.96 7.80 -15.64
CA PHE A 126 -5.67 6.53 -15.50
C PHE A 126 -6.99 6.52 -16.27
N ASN A 127 -7.39 5.32 -16.72
CA ASN A 127 -8.70 5.04 -17.30
C ASN A 127 -9.22 3.72 -16.76
N TYR A 128 -10.49 3.69 -16.36
CA TYR A 128 -11.18 2.46 -16.01
C TYR A 128 -11.47 1.62 -17.26
N THR A 129 -11.42 0.30 -17.12
CA THR A 129 -12.09 -0.60 -18.06
C THR A 129 -13.58 -0.76 -17.64
N ASN A 130 -14.38 -1.34 -18.54
CA ASN A 130 -15.84 -1.44 -18.36
C ASN A 130 -16.29 -2.13 -17.07
N ASN A 131 -15.47 -3.03 -16.50
CA ASN A 131 -15.81 -3.80 -15.30
C ASN A 131 -15.30 -3.19 -13.98
N LYS A 132 -14.61 -2.04 -14.03
CA LYS A 132 -13.97 -1.37 -12.89
C LYS A 132 -13.00 -2.25 -12.07
N LYS A 133 -12.69 -3.45 -12.53
CA LYS A 133 -11.70 -4.35 -11.91
C LYS A 133 -10.31 -4.17 -12.50
N ASN A 134 -10.21 -3.43 -13.59
CA ASN A 134 -8.96 -3.12 -14.24
C ASN A 134 -8.86 -1.62 -14.49
N ILE A 135 -7.66 -1.09 -14.29
CA ILE A 135 -7.32 0.32 -14.54
C ILE A 135 -6.09 0.34 -15.44
N ILE A 136 -6.19 1.05 -16.55
CA ILE A 136 -5.06 1.35 -17.43
C ILE A 136 -4.37 2.57 -16.85
N LEU A 137 -3.07 2.47 -16.63
CA LEU A 137 -2.21 3.53 -16.11
C LEU A 137 -1.22 3.93 -17.19
N LYS A 138 -1.11 5.23 -17.47
CA LYS A 138 -0.08 5.78 -18.35
C LYS A 138 0.86 6.65 -17.54
N THR A 139 2.16 6.36 -17.63
CA THR A 139 3.22 7.12 -16.97
C THR A 139 3.56 8.40 -17.73
N LYS A 140 4.34 9.29 -17.12
CA LYS A 140 4.84 10.50 -17.78
C LYS A 140 5.69 10.21 -19.03
N MET A 141 6.46 9.11 -19.02
CA MET A 141 7.28 8.69 -20.15
C MET A 141 6.49 7.95 -21.22
N GLY A 142 5.16 7.81 -21.04
CA GLY A 142 4.29 7.17 -22.01
C GLY A 142 4.15 5.65 -21.85
N ASN A 143 4.82 5.02 -20.87
CA ASN A 143 4.65 3.59 -20.61
C ASN A 143 3.23 3.29 -20.13
N ILE A 144 2.66 2.19 -20.61
CA ILE A 144 1.30 1.75 -20.27
C ILE A 144 1.38 0.54 -19.37
N TRP A 145 0.64 0.58 -18.26
CA TRP A 145 0.49 -0.51 -17.30
C TRP A 145 -0.97 -0.83 -17.09
N MET A 146 -1.25 -2.07 -16.76
CA MET A 146 -2.58 -2.48 -16.34
C MET A 146 -2.56 -2.95 -14.89
N PHE A 147 -3.28 -2.24 -14.05
CA PHE A 147 -3.57 -2.67 -12.67
C PHE A 147 -4.84 -3.52 -12.69
N LYS A 148 -4.79 -4.73 -12.16
CA LYS A 148 -5.92 -5.67 -12.10
C LYS A 148 -6.22 -6.08 -10.67
N SER A 149 -7.49 -6.34 -10.38
CA SER A 149 -7.95 -6.86 -9.10
C SER A 149 -9.11 -7.83 -9.29
N ASP A 150 -9.29 -8.75 -8.35
CA ASP A 150 -10.45 -9.64 -8.32
C ASP A 150 -11.73 -8.91 -7.89
N THR A 151 -11.58 -7.76 -7.23
CA THR A 151 -12.67 -6.90 -6.76
C THR A 151 -12.68 -5.56 -7.47
N GLU A 152 -13.76 -4.78 -7.28
CA GLU A 152 -13.88 -3.44 -7.83
C GLU A 152 -12.80 -2.50 -7.28
N LEU A 153 -12.25 -1.68 -8.16
CA LEU A 153 -11.23 -0.67 -7.86
C LEU A 153 -11.88 0.71 -7.79
N VAL A 154 -11.46 1.51 -6.81
CA VAL A 154 -11.84 2.92 -6.68
C VAL A 154 -10.59 3.78 -6.80
N VAL A 155 -10.64 4.84 -7.59
CA VAL A 155 -9.57 5.84 -7.64
C VAL A 155 -9.99 7.04 -6.81
N GLU A 156 -9.15 7.40 -5.84
CA GLU A 156 -9.34 8.51 -4.92
C GLU A 156 -8.21 9.53 -5.08
N ASP A 157 -8.44 10.73 -4.58
CA ASP A 157 -7.41 11.76 -4.48
C ASP A 157 -6.32 11.33 -3.51
N SER A 158 -5.09 11.75 -3.80
CA SER A 158 -3.90 11.52 -2.99
C SER A 158 -2.92 12.67 -3.16
N ILE A 159 -1.83 12.62 -2.42
CA ILE A 159 -0.73 13.58 -2.51
C ILE A 159 0.60 12.84 -2.61
N LEU A 160 1.58 13.52 -3.14
CA LEU A 160 2.99 13.16 -3.04
C LEU A 160 3.77 14.37 -2.51
N VAL A 161 4.47 14.20 -1.41
CA VAL A 161 5.42 15.18 -0.88
C VAL A 161 6.83 14.80 -1.36
N ASP A 162 7.44 15.71 -2.08
CA ASP A 162 8.75 15.53 -2.69
C ASP A 162 9.50 16.86 -2.59
N ASN A 163 10.69 16.87 -1.95
CA ASN A 163 11.48 18.07 -1.71
C ASN A 163 10.66 19.21 -1.08
N ASN A 164 9.88 18.90 -0.04
CA ASN A 164 8.98 19.83 0.65
C ASN A 164 7.84 20.42 -0.23
N ILE A 165 7.67 19.94 -1.44
CA ILE A 165 6.60 20.35 -2.35
C ILE A 165 5.51 19.28 -2.33
N THR A 166 4.28 19.68 -2.03
CA THR A 166 3.10 18.80 -2.10
C THR A 166 2.52 18.85 -3.51
N LYS A 167 2.46 17.70 -4.16
CA LYS A 167 1.92 17.52 -5.51
C LYS A 167 0.63 16.69 -5.43
N PRO A 168 -0.48 17.11 -6.07
CA PRO A 168 -1.69 16.31 -6.14
C PRO A 168 -1.43 15.04 -6.97
N THR A 169 -1.89 13.90 -6.47
CA THR A 169 -1.80 12.60 -7.15
C THR A 169 -3.12 11.84 -6.99
N LYS A 170 -3.13 10.59 -7.39
CA LYS A 170 -4.23 9.65 -7.19
C LYS A 170 -3.75 8.40 -6.46
N GLN A 171 -4.69 7.66 -5.90
CA GLN A 171 -4.45 6.34 -5.34
C GLN A 171 -5.53 5.37 -5.82
N ILE A 172 -5.15 4.13 -6.03
CA ILE A 172 -6.10 3.04 -6.26
C ILE A 172 -6.42 2.43 -4.90
N VAL A 173 -7.69 2.20 -4.63
CA VAL A 173 -8.17 1.64 -3.36
C VAL A 173 -9.04 0.43 -3.63
N ILE A 174 -8.74 -0.67 -2.96
CA ILE A 174 -9.59 -1.86 -2.85
C ILE A 174 -10.29 -1.78 -1.49
N LYS A 175 -11.61 -1.90 -1.48
CA LYS A 175 -12.44 -1.84 -0.27
C LYS A 175 -13.15 -3.16 -0.06
N GLY A 176 -13.24 -3.63 1.18
CA GLY A 176 -13.98 -4.83 1.51
C GLY A 176 -14.27 -4.98 2.99
N ILE A 177 -14.94 -6.09 3.31
CA ILE A 177 -15.30 -6.48 4.68
C ILE A 177 -14.85 -7.94 4.86
N THR A 178 -14.24 -8.24 6.02
CA THR A 178 -13.82 -9.61 6.37
C THR A 178 -14.99 -10.44 6.87
#